data_5f71d87e970588f976f1702723febd65
#
_entry.id   5f71d87e970588f976f1702723febd65
#
_cell.length_a   1.000
_cell.length_b   1.000
_cell.length_c   1.000
_cell.angle_alpha   90.00
_cell.angle_beta   90.00
_cell.angle_gamma   90.00
#
_symmetry.space_group_name_H-M   'P 1'
#
loop_
_entity.id
_entity.type
_entity.pdbx_description
1 polymer ?
#
loop_
_entity_poly.entity_id
_entity_poly.type
_entity_poly.pdbx_seq_one_letter_code
_entity_poly.pdbx_strand_id
1 'polypeptide(L)'
;MFYVKIKCVAIGKRCLTKSFQQIGSTTSENSSTNLCQHSGASLDWKQARPFNELPTDNAFKLICKFLPGGRYYNLDSNQLEMTMRKEFGDIFVVPAVLGRPATLVTHNPNDFASVFRNEGIWPIRPFSTLRYHRRKRHADFYQGVEGVLTTQGEQWSSFRSAVNPLLMQPKSILLYLSRMAQVNQEFVDRIRLIRDPNTLEVPANFEDYIQRWLLESVSLVALDKNLGLLREHNENHADGMKMISALNTIFTLGYDLEWKPSLWRRMSTPKFKRVMQAMDDVQNISLKYIDKAIEKLEAEKQQGFERPEHEKSAFEKLLKIDRKVATVMATDLLLGGVNTTTSAVTAILLCLAKDPQKQQRVREEVMQILPQKDGDFTADALNNVPYMRACIKESMRVYPLSVGIVRVTQNDLVLSGYRVPKGTLVNMVATTLLANEKYFPHPLEFLPERWLRSAKGGDENSANSATECVQALKPNNPFIFLPFGFGPRICLGRRISELEMELGIARIVRNFKIEFNYPTANAFKSLFVNLPNIPLKFKFTDIE
;
A
#
# COMPACT_ATOMS: atom_id res chain seq x y z
N MET A 1 -2.00 31.64 -28.13
CA MET A 1 -1.12 30.95 -29.06
C MET A 1 0.33 31.21 -28.62
N PHE A 2 0.80 30.47 -27.63
CA PHE A 2 2.21 30.46 -27.23
C PHE A 2 2.61 29.02 -26.95
N TYR A 3 3.31 28.43 -27.91
CA TYR A 3 3.99 27.14 -27.77
C TYR A 3 5.28 27.37 -26.98
N VAL A 4 5.36 26.89 -25.75
CA VAL A 4 6.63 26.77 -25.04
C VAL A 4 7.28 25.46 -25.46
N LYS A 5 8.29 25.53 -26.28
CA LYS A 5 9.20 24.44 -26.63
C LYS A 5 9.99 24.06 -25.38
N ILE A 6 9.65 22.91 -24.77
CA ILE A 6 10.53 22.27 -23.79
C ILE A 6 11.68 21.64 -24.59
N LYS A 7 12.86 22.20 -24.42
CA LYS A 7 14.11 21.59 -24.90
C LYS A 7 14.34 20.28 -24.13
N CYS A 8 14.21 19.15 -24.83
CA CYS A 8 14.76 17.89 -24.38
C CYS A 8 16.30 18.03 -24.35
N VAL A 9 16.86 18.07 -23.15
CA VAL A 9 18.31 17.90 -22.97
C VAL A 9 18.59 16.41 -23.15
N ALA A 10 19.15 16.08 -24.31
CA ALA A 10 19.69 14.76 -24.59
C ALA A 10 20.98 14.58 -23.79
N ILE A 11 20.88 13.93 -22.63
CA ILE A 11 22.05 13.45 -21.90
C ILE A 11 22.26 11.99 -22.24
N GLY A 12 23.31 11.77 -23.06
CA GLY A 12 24.19 10.61 -22.97
C GLY A 12 23.66 9.24 -23.34
N LYS A 13 23.36 8.98 -24.63
CA LYS A 13 23.66 7.68 -25.23
C LYS A 13 25.18 7.55 -25.39
N ARG A 14 25.88 7.14 -24.33
CA ARG A 14 27.25 6.58 -24.39
C ARG A 14 27.60 6.07 -23.00
N CYS A 15 27.39 4.77 -22.79
CA CYS A 15 28.10 3.86 -21.87
C CYS A 15 27.23 2.63 -21.56
N LEU A 16 27.10 1.72 -22.52
CA LEU A 16 26.72 0.30 -22.27
C LEU A 16 26.93 -0.52 -23.56
N THR A 17 28.10 -0.33 -24.19
CA THR A 17 28.61 -1.26 -25.21
C THR A 17 30.13 -1.32 -25.12
N LYS A 18 30.65 -1.97 -24.07
CA LYS A 18 32.02 -2.55 -24.02
C LYS A 18 32.17 -3.32 -22.71
N SER A 19 31.89 -4.59 -22.76
CA SER A 19 32.46 -5.68 -21.98
C SER A 19 31.67 -6.98 -22.17
N PHE A 20 31.62 -7.49 -23.38
CA PHE A 20 31.38 -8.91 -23.67
C PHE A 20 32.04 -9.24 -24.98
N GLN A 21 33.38 -9.34 -24.95
CA GLN A 21 34.16 -10.09 -25.93
C GLN A 21 35.40 -10.64 -25.22
N GLN A 22 35.51 -11.93 -25.33
CA GLN A 22 36.60 -12.85 -25.04
C GLN A 22 36.38 -13.74 -23.82
N ILE A 23 35.83 -14.91 -24.09
CA ILE A 23 36.41 -16.21 -23.70
C ILE A 23 35.88 -17.24 -24.71
N GLY A 24 36.80 -17.83 -25.41
CA GLY A 24 37.04 -19.10 -26.06
C GLY A 24 35.90 -19.98 -26.56
N SER A 25 36.03 -20.24 -27.84
CA SER A 25 35.47 -21.34 -28.61
C SER A 25 35.76 -22.70 -28.00
N THR A 26 34.74 -23.53 -27.77
CA THR A 26 34.79 -24.99 -28.01
C THR A 26 33.41 -25.48 -28.41
N THR A 27 33.40 -26.17 -29.49
CA THR A 27 32.32 -26.84 -30.20
C THR A 27 31.58 -27.87 -29.36
N SER A 28 30.25 -27.89 -29.40
CA SER A 28 29.45 -29.09 -29.65
C SER A 28 28.00 -28.74 -29.94
N GLU A 29 27.48 -29.43 -30.92
CA GLU A 29 26.17 -29.35 -31.53
C GLU A 29 25.00 -29.67 -30.56
N ASN A 30 23.82 -29.20 -30.99
CA ASN A 30 22.47 -29.55 -30.56
C ASN A 30 21.87 -28.82 -29.36
N SER A 31 21.04 -27.82 -29.69
CA SER A 31 19.58 -27.90 -29.44
C SER A 31 18.88 -26.63 -29.92
N SER A 32 18.13 -26.81 -30.97
CA SER A 32 17.07 -25.94 -31.45
C SER A 32 15.94 -25.87 -30.41
N THR A 33 15.95 -24.85 -29.57
CA THR A 33 14.81 -24.50 -28.71
C THR A 33 14.88 -23.03 -28.34
N ASN A 34 14.30 -22.16 -29.19
CA ASN A 34 13.85 -20.82 -28.77
C ASN A 34 13.19 -20.05 -29.93
N LEU A 35 12.15 -20.65 -30.55
CA LEU A 35 11.28 -19.97 -31.54
C LEU A 35 9.82 -20.41 -31.41
N CYS A 36 9.33 -20.69 -30.19
CA CYS A 36 7.96 -21.18 -29.95
C CYS A 36 7.15 -20.35 -28.93
N GLN A 37 7.43 -19.07 -28.71
CA GLN A 37 6.61 -18.30 -27.76
C GLN A 37 5.51 -17.44 -28.40
N HIS A 38 5.49 -17.25 -29.71
CA HIS A 38 4.43 -16.48 -30.38
C HIS A 38 3.31 -17.31 -31.01
N SER A 39 3.52 -18.60 -31.24
CA SER A 39 2.50 -19.49 -31.84
C SER A 39 1.49 -20.03 -30.81
N GLY A 40 1.89 -20.26 -29.58
CA GLY A 40 1.02 -20.75 -28.49
C GLY A 40 -0.07 -19.76 -28.13
N ALA A 41 0.23 -18.47 -28.01
CA ALA A 41 -0.73 -17.43 -27.65
C ALA A 41 -1.85 -17.25 -28.71
N SER A 42 -1.59 -17.51 -29.98
CA SER A 42 -2.59 -17.41 -31.04
C SER A 42 -3.53 -18.63 -31.10
N LEU A 43 -3.04 -19.80 -30.73
CA LEU A 43 -3.83 -21.04 -30.64
C LEU A 43 -4.76 -20.98 -29.42
N ASP A 44 -4.26 -20.56 -28.25
CA ASP A 44 -5.05 -20.36 -27.04
C ASP A 44 -6.20 -19.37 -27.25
N TRP A 45 -5.95 -18.25 -27.96
CA TRP A 45 -6.99 -17.28 -28.29
C TRP A 45 -8.10 -17.87 -29.16
N LYS A 46 -7.77 -18.66 -30.20
CA LYS A 46 -8.77 -19.27 -31.09
C LYS A 46 -9.65 -20.27 -30.37
N GLN A 47 -9.10 -21.02 -29.42
CA GLN A 47 -9.81 -22.05 -28.66
C GLN A 47 -10.60 -21.47 -27.49
N ALA A 48 -10.22 -20.27 -26.99
CA ALA A 48 -10.86 -19.64 -25.87
C ALA A 48 -12.29 -19.19 -26.15
N ARG A 49 -13.16 -19.26 -25.16
CA ARG A 49 -14.56 -18.83 -25.21
C ARG A 49 -14.68 -17.31 -25.41
N PRO A 50 -15.72 -16.84 -26.08
CA PRO A 50 -15.96 -15.42 -26.27
C PRO A 50 -16.17 -14.67 -24.95
N PHE A 51 -15.79 -13.38 -24.91
CA PHE A 51 -15.95 -12.51 -23.73
C PHE A 51 -17.39 -12.37 -23.24
N ASN A 52 -18.35 -12.36 -24.17
CA ASN A 52 -19.77 -12.22 -23.85
C ASN A 52 -20.41 -13.47 -23.23
N GLU A 53 -19.70 -14.59 -23.19
CA GLU A 53 -20.11 -15.80 -22.45
C GLU A 53 -19.72 -15.77 -20.97
N LEU A 54 -18.96 -14.77 -20.54
CA LEU A 54 -18.62 -14.60 -19.12
C LEU A 54 -19.88 -14.39 -18.27
N PRO A 55 -19.97 -15.04 -17.09
CA PRO A 55 -21.08 -14.82 -16.17
C PRO A 55 -21.23 -13.34 -15.83
N THR A 56 -22.45 -12.83 -15.91
CA THR A 56 -22.75 -11.42 -15.63
C THR A 56 -24.22 -11.21 -15.34
N ASP A 57 -24.55 -10.13 -14.62
CA ASP A 57 -25.91 -9.59 -14.57
C ASP A 57 -26.15 -8.55 -15.67
N ASN A 58 -27.41 -8.18 -15.89
CA ASN A 58 -27.69 -6.93 -16.56
C ASN A 58 -27.61 -5.74 -15.57
N ALA A 59 -27.42 -4.52 -16.10
CA ALA A 59 -27.27 -3.31 -15.29
C ALA A 59 -28.45 -3.05 -14.35
N PHE A 60 -29.68 -3.35 -14.77
CA PHE A 60 -30.87 -3.14 -13.96
C PHE A 60 -30.92 -4.09 -12.75
N LYS A 61 -30.70 -5.40 -12.97
CA LYS A 61 -30.61 -6.38 -11.88
C LYS A 61 -29.52 -6.00 -10.87
N LEU A 62 -28.35 -5.56 -11.38
CA LEU A 62 -27.26 -5.10 -10.51
C LEU A 62 -27.71 -3.94 -9.62
N ILE A 63 -28.38 -2.91 -10.18
CA ILE A 63 -28.90 -1.79 -9.39
C ILE A 63 -29.87 -2.29 -8.32
N CYS A 64 -30.84 -3.14 -8.69
CA CYS A 64 -31.81 -3.69 -7.73
C CYS A 64 -31.15 -4.43 -6.55
N LYS A 65 -30.06 -5.17 -6.81
CA LYS A 65 -29.32 -5.87 -5.76
C LYS A 65 -28.64 -4.92 -4.74
N PHE A 66 -28.35 -3.67 -5.12
CA PHE A 66 -27.79 -2.66 -4.23
C PHE A 66 -28.82 -1.79 -3.50
N LEU A 67 -30.11 -1.86 -3.87
CA LEU A 67 -31.18 -1.14 -3.19
C LEU A 67 -31.52 -1.76 -1.82
N PRO A 68 -32.20 -1.04 -0.91
CA PRO A 68 -32.68 -1.58 0.36
C PRO A 68 -33.48 -2.88 0.14
N GLY A 69 -33.13 -3.93 0.89
CA GLY A 69 -33.68 -5.28 0.71
C GLY A 69 -33.00 -6.13 -0.38
N GLY A 70 -32.15 -5.55 -1.21
CA GLY A 70 -31.36 -6.29 -2.21
C GLY A 70 -30.17 -7.04 -1.61
N ARG A 71 -29.74 -8.09 -2.29
CA ARG A 71 -28.69 -9.03 -1.83
C ARG A 71 -27.33 -8.38 -1.55
N TYR A 72 -27.01 -7.25 -2.19
CA TYR A 72 -25.72 -6.54 -2.07
C TYR A 72 -25.84 -5.28 -1.21
N TYR A 73 -27.04 -5.02 -0.64
CA TYR A 73 -27.28 -3.85 0.19
C TYR A 73 -26.40 -3.88 1.43
N ASN A 74 -25.74 -2.77 1.74
CA ASN A 74 -24.83 -2.58 2.89
C ASN A 74 -23.64 -3.53 3.01
N LEU A 75 -23.36 -4.37 2.01
CA LEU A 75 -22.15 -5.19 2.02
C LEU A 75 -20.90 -4.30 1.87
N ASP A 76 -19.87 -4.65 2.62
CA ASP A 76 -18.53 -4.13 2.40
C ASP A 76 -17.86 -4.78 1.18
N SER A 77 -16.67 -4.34 0.81
CA SER A 77 -15.98 -4.81 -0.39
C SER A 77 -15.70 -6.33 -0.38
N ASN A 78 -15.23 -6.87 0.75
CA ASN A 78 -14.91 -8.29 0.83
C ASN A 78 -16.18 -9.17 0.84
N GLN A 79 -17.20 -8.75 1.59
CA GLN A 79 -18.49 -9.43 1.61
C GLN A 79 -19.15 -9.43 0.22
N LEU A 80 -19.06 -8.29 -0.49
CA LEU A 80 -19.57 -8.15 -1.85
C LEU A 80 -18.88 -9.11 -2.82
N GLU A 81 -17.54 -9.13 -2.82
CA GLU A 81 -16.76 -10.01 -3.69
C GLU A 81 -17.01 -11.49 -3.39
N MET A 82 -17.09 -11.87 -2.12
CA MET A 82 -17.43 -13.25 -1.72
C MET A 82 -18.84 -13.63 -2.16
N THR A 83 -19.81 -12.71 -2.08
CA THR A 83 -21.20 -12.95 -2.50
C THR A 83 -21.31 -13.08 -4.02
N MET A 84 -20.63 -12.22 -4.78
CA MET A 84 -20.57 -12.30 -6.24
C MET A 84 -19.84 -13.58 -6.71
N ARG A 85 -18.73 -13.95 -6.05
CA ARG A 85 -18.01 -15.19 -6.36
C ARG A 85 -18.88 -16.45 -6.17
N LYS A 86 -19.70 -16.48 -5.12
CA LYS A 86 -20.66 -17.58 -4.88
C LYS A 86 -21.75 -17.63 -5.96
N GLU A 87 -22.11 -16.48 -6.52
CA GLU A 87 -23.17 -16.38 -7.51
C GLU A 87 -22.67 -16.66 -8.94
N PHE A 88 -21.49 -16.18 -9.31
CA PHE A 88 -20.98 -16.18 -10.68
C PHE A 88 -19.76 -17.08 -10.90
N GLY A 89 -19.14 -17.60 -9.84
CA GLY A 89 -17.90 -18.38 -9.91
C GLY A 89 -16.62 -17.51 -9.81
N ASP A 90 -15.49 -18.10 -10.18
CA ASP A 90 -14.17 -17.50 -9.99
C ASP A 90 -13.82 -16.40 -11.00
N ILE A 91 -14.56 -16.30 -12.11
CA ILE A 91 -14.40 -15.24 -13.12
C ILE A 91 -15.76 -14.77 -13.62
N PHE A 92 -15.99 -13.47 -13.62
CA PHE A 92 -17.27 -12.87 -14.04
C PHE A 92 -17.10 -11.40 -14.42
N VAL A 93 -18.12 -10.81 -15.05
CA VAL A 93 -18.16 -9.39 -15.38
C VAL A 93 -19.19 -8.67 -14.53
N VAL A 94 -18.78 -7.63 -13.82
CA VAL A 94 -19.68 -6.64 -13.24
C VAL A 94 -20.03 -5.64 -14.34
N PRO A 95 -21.30 -5.52 -14.77
CA PRO A 95 -21.65 -4.73 -15.94
C PRO A 95 -21.43 -3.22 -15.73
N ALA A 96 -21.29 -2.50 -16.83
CA ALA A 96 -21.28 -1.04 -16.82
C ALA A 96 -22.61 -0.49 -16.27
N VAL A 97 -22.53 0.48 -15.35
CA VAL A 97 -23.72 1.06 -14.74
C VAL A 97 -23.48 2.52 -14.32
N LEU A 98 -24.42 3.40 -14.63
CA LEU A 98 -24.41 4.83 -14.23
C LEU A 98 -23.08 5.56 -14.51
N GLY A 99 -22.41 5.24 -15.61
CA GLY A 99 -21.10 5.81 -16.01
C GLY A 99 -19.88 5.10 -15.42
N ARG A 100 -20.07 4.07 -14.59
CA ARG A 100 -18.98 3.18 -14.19
C ARG A 100 -18.72 2.17 -15.32
N PRO A 101 -17.46 1.94 -15.74
CA PRO A 101 -17.15 0.94 -16.76
C PRO A 101 -17.44 -0.47 -16.26
N ALA A 102 -17.64 -1.39 -17.21
CA ALA A 102 -17.66 -2.82 -16.90
C ALA A 102 -16.31 -3.25 -16.31
N THR A 103 -16.36 -4.19 -15.39
CA THR A 103 -15.17 -4.68 -14.69
C THR A 103 -15.16 -6.19 -14.69
N LEU A 104 -14.15 -6.80 -15.30
CA LEU A 104 -13.86 -8.22 -15.15
C LEU A 104 -13.29 -8.49 -13.78
N VAL A 105 -13.87 -9.41 -13.03
CA VAL A 105 -13.37 -9.85 -11.74
C VAL A 105 -12.84 -11.26 -11.88
N THR A 106 -11.65 -11.52 -11.34
CA THR A 106 -11.06 -12.87 -11.31
C THR A 106 -10.47 -13.18 -9.93
N HIS A 107 -10.65 -14.43 -9.50
CA HIS A 107 -10.08 -15.02 -8.29
C HIS A 107 -9.02 -16.09 -8.63
N ASN A 108 -8.57 -16.15 -9.89
CA ASN A 108 -7.59 -17.13 -10.35
C ASN A 108 -6.17 -16.50 -10.35
N PRO A 109 -5.21 -17.00 -9.55
CA PRO A 109 -3.86 -16.45 -9.52
C PRO A 109 -3.07 -16.61 -10.82
N ASN A 110 -3.44 -17.54 -11.70
CA ASN A 110 -2.85 -17.64 -13.03
C ASN A 110 -3.25 -16.46 -13.92
N ASP A 111 -4.51 -16.00 -13.79
CA ASP A 111 -4.97 -14.78 -14.47
C ASP A 111 -4.20 -13.56 -13.96
N PHE A 112 -3.91 -13.48 -12.62
CA PHE A 112 -3.10 -12.40 -12.07
C PHE A 112 -1.71 -12.36 -12.70
N ALA A 113 -1.06 -13.52 -12.79
CA ALA A 113 0.24 -13.65 -13.45
C ALA A 113 0.17 -13.20 -14.93
N SER A 114 -0.87 -13.60 -15.65
CA SER A 114 -1.08 -13.22 -17.06
C SER A 114 -1.27 -11.71 -17.21
N VAL A 115 -2.11 -11.09 -16.38
CA VAL A 115 -2.34 -9.64 -16.41
C VAL A 115 -1.07 -8.88 -16.07
N PHE A 116 -0.34 -9.24 -15.00
CA PHE A 116 0.86 -8.53 -14.58
C PHE A 116 2.03 -8.67 -15.58
N ARG A 117 2.21 -9.84 -16.19
CA ARG A 117 3.24 -10.05 -17.21
C ARG A 117 2.97 -9.27 -18.51
N ASN A 118 1.70 -8.93 -18.77
CA ASN A 118 1.25 -8.21 -19.96
C ASN A 118 0.79 -6.77 -19.70
N GLU A 119 1.07 -6.19 -18.52
CA GLU A 119 0.65 -4.83 -18.17
C GLU A 119 1.47 -3.73 -18.88
N GLY A 120 2.54 -4.11 -19.59
CA GLY A 120 3.41 -3.20 -20.32
C GLY A 120 4.25 -2.30 -19.40
N ILE A 121 4.95 -1.34 -20.03
CA ILE A 121 5.83 -0.39 -19.30
C ILE A 121 5.05 0.73 -18.61
N TRP A 122 3.81 0.98 -19.02
CA TRP A 122 2.93 2.02 -18.48
C TRP A 122 1.59 1.44 -18.01
N PRO A 123 1.58 0.66 -16.92
CA PRO A 123 0.35 0.02 -16.46
C PRO A 123 -0.74 1.04 -16.12
N ILE A 124 -1.96 0.82 -16.61
CA ILE A 124 -3.09 1.72 -16.37
C ILE A 124 -3.86 1.25 -15.12
N ARG A 125 -4.06 2.19 -14.18
CA ARG A 125 -4.86 2.01 -12.98
C ARG A 125 -5.83 3.18 -12.83
N PRO A 126 -7.12 2.99 -13.12
CA PRO A 126 -8.10 4.08 -13.02
C PRO A 126 -8.39 4.43 -11.55
N PHE A 127 -8.57 5.74 -11.30
CA PHE A 127 -9.02 6.29 -10.02
C PHE A 127 -9.87 7.53 -10.33
N SER A 128 -11.21 7.40 -10.32
CA SER A 128 -12.09 8.37 -10.97
C SER A 128 -12.34 9.64 -10.15
N THR A 129 -12.61 9.52 -8.84
CA THR A 129 -12.95 10.67 -7.99
C THR A 129 -11.77 11.60 -7.78
N LEU A 130 -10.58 11.07 -7.48
CA LEU A 130 -9.36 11.86 -7.32
C LEU A 130 -8.94 12.51 -8.64
N ARG A 131 -9.10 11.79 -9.76
CA ARG A 131 -8.86 12.35 -11.10
C ARG A 131 -9.81 13.50 -11.41
N TYR A 132 -11.10 13.40 -11.04
CA TYR A 132 -12.05 14.48 -11.19
C TYR A 132 -11.62 15.70 -10.37
N HIS A 133 -11.24 15.51 -9.10
CA HIS A 133 -10.74 16.56 -8.22
C HIS A 133 -9.56 17.31 -8.86
N ARG A 134 -8.57 16.58 -9.36
CA ARG A 134 -7.34 17.19 -9.92
C ARG A 134 -7.50 17.77 -11.32
N ARG A 135 -8.26 17.11 -12.21
CA ARG A 135 -8.41 17.53 -13.63
C ARG A 135 -9.56 18.49 -13.90
N LYS A 136 -10.60 18.47 -13.06
CA LYS A 136 -11.80 19.27 -13.30
C LYS A 136 -11.99 20.35 -12.25
N ARG A 137 -11.85 20.01 -10.96
CA ARG A 137 -12.09 20.94 -9.88
C ARG A 137 -10.91 21.90 -9.64
N HIS A 138 -9.69 21.40 -9.72
CA HIS A 138 -8.44 22.15 -9.49
C HIS A 138 -7.47 22.09 -10.68
N ALA A 139 -7.99 22.12 -11.93
CA ALA A 139 -7.20 22.04 -13.15
C ALA A 139 -6.11 23.10 -13.21
N ASP A 140 -6.43 24.34 -12.80
CA ASP A 140 -5.51 25.49 -12.79
C ASP A 140 -4.34 25.29 -11.83
N PHE A 141 -4.58 24.62 -10.68
CA PHE A 141 -3.51 24.27 -9.76
C PHE A 141 -2.63 23.15 -10.30
N TYR A 142 -3.22 22.03 -10.74
CA TYR A 142 -2.45 20.85 -11.14
C TYR A 142 -1.76 20.99 -12.50
N GLN A 143 -2.34 21.68 -13.47
CA GLN A 143 -1.76 21.96 -14.80
C GLN A 143 -1.18 20.71 -15.48
N GLY A 144 -1.83 19.56 -15.32
CA GLY A 144 -1.40 18.28 -15.87
C GLY A 144 -0.42 17.47 -15.00
N VAL A 145 0.12 18.03 -13.92
CA VAL A 145 0.95 17.30 -12.94
C VAL A 145 0.06 16.74 -11.84
N GLU A 146 -0.54 15.56 -12.07
CA GLU A 146 -1.60 15.01 -11.22
C GLU A 146 -1.11 13.94 -10.22
N GLY A 147 0.20 13.71 -10.10
CA GLY A 147 0.80 12.76 -9.16
C GLY A 147 0.70 11.28 -9.59
N VAL A 148 1.24 10.38 -8.76
CA VAL A 148 1.37 8.95 -9.09
C VAL A 148 0.05 8.18 -9.09
N LEU A 149 -0.99 8.70 -8.42
CA LEU A 149 -2.26 7.99 -8.26
C LEU A 149 -3.18 8.14 -9.47
N THR A 150 -3.19 9.29 -10.11
CA THR A 150 -4.15 9.66 -11.17
C THR A 150 -3.56 9.75 -12.56
N THR A 151 -2.27 10.08 -12.67
CA THR A 151 -1.57 10.16 -13.96
C THR A 151 -1.43 8.76 -14.60
N GLN A 152 -1.48 8.71 -15.94
CA GLN A 152 -1.36 7.48 -16.72
C GLN A 152 -0.34 7.66 -17.85
N GLY A 153 0.08 6.55 -18.46
CA GLY A 153 0.97 6.56 -19.63
C GLY A 153 2.34 7.17 -19.35
N GLU A 154 2.87 7.87 -20.35
CA GLU A 154 4.20 8.51 -20.30
C GLU A 154 4.32 9.58 -19.23
N GLN A 155 3.28 10.39 -19.01
CA GLN A 155 3.27 11.41 -17.95
C GLN A 155 3.42 10.78 -16.57
N TRP A 156 2.76 9.62 -16.33
CA TRP A 156 2.96 8.87 -15.10
C TRP A 156 4.39 8.36 -14.99
N SER A 157 4.94 7.82 -16.07
CA SER A 157 6.30 7.29 -16.08
C SER A 157 7.33 8.38 -15.76
N SER A 158 7.18 9.55 -16.35
CA SER A 158 8.06 10.72 -16.10
C SER A 158 7.99 11.15 -14.63
N PHE A 159 6.78 11.33 -14.09
CA PHE A 159 6.60 11.67 -12.68
C PHE A 159 7.18 10.57 -11.76
N ARG A 160 6.87 9.29 -12.04
CA ARG A 160 7.35 8.15 -11.28
C ARG A 160 8.89 8.06 -11.29
N SER A 161 9.51 8.30 -12.43
CA SER A 161 10.98 8.28 -12.59
C SER A 161 11.67 9.38 -11.80
N ALA A 162 11.05 10.56 -11.68
CA ALA A 162 11.59 11.65 -10.87
C ALA A 162 11.56 11.34 -9.36
N VAL A 163 10.50 10.67 -8.88
CA VAL A 163 10.31 10.46 -7.43
C VAL A 163 10.89 9.14 -6.91
N ASN A 164 10.99 8.09 -7.75
CA ASN A 164 11.48 6.76 -7.36
C ASN A 164 12.86 6.77 -6.67
N PRO A 165 13.90 7.45 -7.20
CA PRO A 165 15.23 7.42 -6.60
C PRO A 165 15.25 7.96 -5.16
N LEU A 166 14.31 8.85 -4.85
CA LEU A 166 14.26 9.54 -3.54
C LEU A 166 13.44 8.77 -2.50
N LEU A 167 12.44 7.99 -2.93
CA LEU A 167 11.49 7.33 -2.03
C LEU A 167 11.60 5.80 -1.99
N MET A 168 12.24 5.19 -2.99
CA MET A 168 12.34 3.73 -3.08
C MET A 168 13.73 3.18 -2.78
N GLN A 169 14.77 4.03 -2.75
CA GLN A 169 16.12 3.59 -2.40
C GLN A 169 16.26 3.46 -0.88
N PRO A 170 16.79 2.31 -0.38
CA PRO A 170 16.97 2.10 1.07
C PRO A 170 17.79 3.21 1.75
N LYS A 171 18.87 3.66 1.12
CA LYS A 171 19.74 4.72 1.68
C LYS A 171 18.99 6.05 1.88
N SER A 172 18.09 6.41 0.96
CA SER A 172 17.31 7.65 1.06
C SER A 172 16.34 7.64 2.24
N ILE A 173 15.78 6.48 2.56
CA ILE A 173 14.82 6.33 3.66
C ILE A 173 15.52 6.28 5.03
N LEU A 174 16.73 5.75 5.09
CA LEU A 174 17.51 5.73 6.33
C LEU A 174 17.86 7.13 6.87
N LEU A 175 17.78 8.18 6.04
CA LEU A 175 17.88 9.59 6.51
C LEU A 175 16.81 9.96 7.56
N TYR A 176 15.68 9.26 7.56
CA TYR A 176 14.58 9.52 8.48
C TYR A 176 14.62 8.63 9.72
N LEU A 177 15.57 7.68 9.82
CA LEU A 177 15.63 6.67 10.87
C LEU A 177 15.58 7.28 12.28
N SER A 178 16.49 8.19 12.61
CA SER A 178 16.58 8.81 13.94
C SER A 178 15.33 9.64 14.27
N ARG A 179 14.85 10.44 13.31
CA ARG A 179 13.67 11.29 13.52
C ARG A 179 12.39 10.45 13.67
N MET A 180 12.22 9.38 12.89
CA MET A 180 11.11 8.44 13.06
C MET A 180 11.22 7.67 14.37
N ALA A 181 12.42 7.27 14.78
CA ALA A 181 12.63 6.62 16.08
C ALA A 181 12.22 7.53 17.26
N GLN A 182 12.48 8.83 17.17
CA GLN A 182 12.02 9.81 18.13
C GLN A 182 10.49 9.93 18.18
N VAL A 183 9.82 10.00 17.01
CA VAL A 183 8.35 10.01 16.93
C VAL A 183 7.75 8.73 17.52
N ASN A 184 8.40 7.59 17.33
CA ASN A 184 7.97 6.32 17.94
C ASN A 184 8.13 6.33 19.46
N GLN A 185 9.16 6.99 20.01
CA GLN A 185 9.31 7.18 21.45
C GLN A 185 8.20 8.10 21.98
N GLU A 186 7.94 9.23 21.33
CA GLU A 186 6.82 10.13 21.68
C GLU A 186 5.47 9.37 21.67
N PHE A 187 5.29 8.42 20.76
CA PHE A 187 4.07 7.60 20.72
C PHE A 187 3.99 6.61 21.90
N VAL A 188 5.09 5.98 22.29
CA VAL A 188 5.15 5.12 23.50
C VAL A 188 4.83 5.94 24.75
N ASP A 189 5.38 7.14 24.88
CA ASP A 189 5.10 8.02 26.01
C ASP A 189 3.63 8.49 25.99
N ARG A 190 3.09 8.75 24.81
CA ARG A 190 1.66 9.05 24.66
C ARG A 190 0.76 7.89 25.10
N ILE A 191 1.11 6.64 24.78
CA ILE A 191 0.37 5.46 25.26
C ILE A 191 0.33 5.45 26.79
N ARG A 192 1.45 5.74 27.47
CA ARG A 192 1.51 5.80 28.94
C ARG A 192 0.59 6.87 29.53
N LEU A 193 0.48 8.02 28.85
CA LEU A 193 -0.37 9.14 29.29
C LEU A 193 -1.85 8.87 29.12
N ILE A 194 -2.26 8.18 28.05
CA ILE A 194 -3.68 8.02 27.70
C ILE A 194 -4.32 6.75 28.23
N ARG A 195 -3.52 5.74 28.62
CA ARG A 195 -4.07 4.50 29.19
C ARG A 195 -4.62 4.75 30.58
N ASP A 196 -5.70 4.05 30.93
CA ASP A 196 -6.24 4.09 32.27
C ASP A 196 -5.23 3.55 33.28
N PRO A 197 -4.96 4.23 34.39
CA PRO A 197 -3.91 3.84 35.34
C PRO A 197 -4.22 2.51 36.09
N ASN A 198 -5.49 2.09 36.19
CA ASN A 198 -5.88 0.88 36.88
C ASN A 198 -5.96 -0.33 35.94
N THR A 199 -6.57 -0.16 34.76
CA THR A 199 -6.77 -1.25 33.80
C THR A 199 -5.62 -1.38 32.81
N LEU A 200 -4.82 -0.33 32.62
CA LEU A 200 -3.78 -0.18 31.62
C LEU A 200 -4.30 -0.27 30.17
N GLU A 201 -5.62 -0.13 29.99
CA GLU A 201 -6.26 -0.07 28.69
C GLU A 201 -6.22 1.35 28.11
N VAL A 202 -5.95 1.47 26.81
CA VAL A 202 -6.09 2.71 26.07
C VAL A 202 -7.55 2.97 25.70
N PRO A 203 -7.93 4.25 25.43
CA PRO A 203 -9.28 4.61 25.03
C PRO A 203 -9.77 3.84 23.81
N ALA A 204 -11.10 3.64 23.70
CA ALA A 204 -11.74 2.91 22.60
C ALA A 204 -11.42 3.46 21.20
N ASN A 205 -11.17 4.77 21.12
CA ASN A 205 -10.76 5.49 19.90
C ASN A 205 -9.23 5.54 19.71
N PHE A 206 -8.50 4.53 20.15
CA PHE A 206 -7.04 4.47 20.03
C PHE A 206 -6.57 4.58 18.57
N GLU A 207 -7.44 4.27 17.59
CA GLU A 207 -7.18 4.52 16.18
C GLU A 207 -6.78 5.97 15.90
N ASP A 208 -7.41 6.96 16.54
CA ASP A 208 -7.09 8.39 16.35
C ASP A 208 -5.64 8.69 16.77
N TYR A 209 -5.13 8.03 17.81
CA TYR A 209 -3.75 8.20 18.25
C TYR A 209 -2.74 7.52 17.32
N ILE A 210 -3.09 6.35 16.77
CA ILE A 210 -2.29 5.69 15.74
C ILE A 210 -2.26 6.59 14.49
N GLN A 211 -3.38 7.19 14.07
CA GLN A 211 -3.42 8.09 12.91
C GLN A 211 -2.59 9.36 13.13
N ARG A 212 -2.57 9.93 14.35
CA ARG A 212 -1.70 11.09 14.69
C ARG A 212 -0.23 10.70 14.61
N TRP A 213 0.15 9.57 15.18
CA TRP A 213 1.51 9.05 15.10
C TRP A 213 1.97 8.86 13.65
N LEU A 214 1.15 8.24 12.81
CA LEU A 214 1.49 7.98 11.42
C LEU A 214 1.47 9.24 10.55
N LEU A 215 0.58 10.20 10.85
CA LEU A 215 0.60 11.51 10.19
C LEU A 215 1.88 12.28 10.56
N GLU A 216 2.35 12.19 11.80
CA GLU A 216 3.62 12.76 12.24
C GLU A 216 4.78 12.16 11.46
N SER A 217 4.88 10.83 11.40
CA SER A 217 5.95 10.11 10.69
C SER A 217 5.96 10.40 9.19
N VAL A 218 4.80 10.37 8.52
CA VAL A 218 4.76 10.65 7.07
C VAL A 218 5.08 12.12 6.77
N SER A 219 4.77 13.04 7.69
CA SER A 219 5.09 14.47 7.54
C SER A 219 6.60 14.73 7.57
N LEU A 220 7.37 13.92 8.28
CA LEU A 220 8.85 13.99 8.23
C LEU A 220 9.38 13.76 6.82
N VAL A 221 8.79 12.83 6.08
CA VAL A 221 9.21 12.51 4.72
C VAL A 221 8.63 13.48 3.69
N ALA A 222 7.34 13.81 3.84
CA ALA A 222 6.60 14.64 2.90
C ALA A 222 6.96 16.12 2.98
N LEU A 223 7.27 16.63 4.18
CA LEU A 223 7.39 18.06 4.48
C LEU A 223 8.72 18.42 5.16
N ASP A 224 9.55 17.43 5.47
CA ASP A 224 10.73 17.58 6.33
C ASP A 224 10.43 18.25 7.70
N LYS A 225 9.21 18.03 8.21
CA LYS A 225 8.70 18.72 9.39
C LYS A 225 8.02 17.76 10.36
N ASN A 226 8.29 17.98 11.67
CA ASN A 226 7.52 17.42 12.77
C ASN A 226 6.34 18.35 13.08
N LEU A 227 5.10 17.83 13.09
CA LEU A 227 3.88 18.60 13.36
C LEU A 227 3.56 18.68 14.86
N GLY A 228 4.12 17.79 15.69
CA GLY A 228 3.95 17.72 17.12
C GLY A 228 2.58 17.20 17.57
N LEU A 229 1.88 16.40 16.75
CA LEU A 229 0.50 15.94 16.97
C LEU A 229 0.35 14.98 18.17
N LEU A 230 1.44 14.44 18.67
CA LEU A 230 1.47 13.57 19.86
C LEU A 230 1.58 14.36 21.17
N ARG A 231 1.85 15.65 21.12
CA ARG A 231 1.98 16.53 22.29
C ARG A 231 0.64 17.13 22.69
N GLU A 232 0.44 17.47 23.98
CA GLU A 232 -0.83 17.98 24.50
C GLU A 232 -1.16 19.38 23.99
N HIS A 233 -0.19 20.29 24.03
CA HIS A 233 -0.35 21.67 23.57
C HIS A 233 0.35 21.84 22.22
N ASN A 234 -0.45 21.83 21.14
CA ASN A 234 0.06 21.91 19.80
C ASN A 234 -0.79 22.81 18.91
N GLU A 235 -0.18 23.86 18.36
CA GLU A 235 -0.80 24.79 17.42
C GLU A 235 -1.34 24.12 16.14
N ASN A 236 -0.75 22.97 15.75
CA ASN A 236 -1.13 22.23 14.54
C ASN A 236 -2.23 21.19 14.80
N HIS A 237 -2.70 21.05 16.04
CA HIS A 237 -3.66 20.01 16.43
C HIS A 237 -4.95 20.07 15.61
N ALA A 238 -5.52 21.26 15.45
CA ALA A 238 -6.77 21.45 14.69
C ALA A 238 -6.62 21.03 13.22
N ASP A 239 -5.52 21.42 12.57
CA ASP A 239 -5.23 21.04 11.19
C ASP A 239 -4.98 19.52 11.07
N GLY A 240 -4.24 18.94 12.01
CA GLY A 240 -3.99 17.49 12.06
C GLY A 240 -5.27 16.68 12.17
N MET A 241 -6.17 17.06 13.10
CA MET A 241 -7.47 16.40 13.27
C MET A 241 -8.37 16.58 12.05
N LYS A 242 -8.36 17.76 11.44
CA LYS A 242 -9.10 18.03 10.21
C LYS A 242 -8.57 17.19 9.05
N MET A 243 -7.23 17.03 8.92
CA MET A 243 -6.59 16.17 7.94
C MET A 243 -7.04 14.71 8.12
N ILE A 244 -6.96 14.16 9.34
CA ILE A 244 -7.37 12.79 9.67
C ILE A 244 -8.85 12.57 9.32
N SER A 245 -9.74 13.50 9.73
CA SER A 245 -11.18 13.43 9.41
C SER A 245 -11.45 13.45 7.90
N ALA A 246 -10.71 14.27 7.15
CA ALA A 246 -10.81 14.34 5.70
C ALA A 246 -10.34 13.03 5.04
N LEU A 247 -9.20 12.47 5.47
CA LEU A 247 -8.70 11.18 5.01
C LEU A 247 -9.71 10.06 5.29
N ASN A 248 -10.26 9.98 6.50
CA ASN A 248 -11.28 9.00 6.86
C ASN A 248 -12.54 9.13 5.96
N THR A 249 -12.96 10.35 5.64
CA THR A 249 -14.08 10.62 4.73
C THR A 249 -13.78 10.12 3.30
N ILE A 250 -12.57 10.38 2.78
CA ILE A 250 -12.16 9.95 1.44
C ILE A 250 -12.16 8.42 1.34
N PHE A 251 -11.57 7.73 2.31
CA PHE A 251 -11.48 6.27 2.29
C PHE A 251 -12.82 5.58 2.53
N THR A 252 -13.69 6.15 3.35
CA THR A 252 -15.00 5.57 3.68
C THR A 252 -16.02 5.81 2.56
N LEU A 253 -16.23 7.06 2.15
CA LEU A 253 -17.25 7.39 1.15
C LEU A 253 -16.76 7.15 -0.28
N GLY A 254 -15.45 7.22 -0.52
CA GLY A 254 -14.87 6.98 -1.83
C GLY A 254 -15.18 5.58 -2.37
N TYR A 255 -15.21 4.56 -1.51
CA TYR A 255 -15.62 3.21 -1.87
C TYR A 255 -17.01 3.18 -2.50
N ASP A 256 -17.98 3.86 -1.89
CA ASP A 256 -19.35 3.94 -2.43
C ASP A 256 -19.40 4.62 -3.81
N LEU A 257 -18.53 5.61 -4.04
CA LEU A 257 -18.50 6.35 -5.31
C LEU A 257 -17.79 5.57 -6.43
N GLU A 258 -16.75 4.82 -6.11
CA GLU A 258 -15.96 4.11 -7.14
C GLU A 258 -16.52 2.72 -7.48
N TRP A 259 -16.99 1.97 -6.48
CA TRP A 259 -17.33 0.56 -6.64
C TRP A 259 -18.84 0.27 -6.69
N LYS A 260 -19.66 1.03 -5.96
CA LYS A 260 -21.12 0.83 -5.98
C LYS A 260 -21.77 1.62 -7.11
N PRO A 261 -22.97 1.21 -7.60
CA PRO A 261 -23.76 2.03 -8.50
C PRO A 261 -24.02 3.41 -7.90
N SER A 262 -23.57 4.47 -8.57
CA SER A 262 -23.68 5.83 -8.06
C SER A 262 -23.89 6.83 -9.19
N LEU A 263 -24.75 7.81 -8.95
CA LEU A 263 -25.12 8.85 -9.91
C LEU A 263 -24.08 9.99 -10.01
N TRP A 264 -23.01 9.98 -9.19
CA TRP A 264 -22.08 11.11 -9.12
C TRP A 264 -21.41 11.48 -10.45
N ARG A 265 -21.29 10.50 -11.37
CA ARG A 265 -20.72 10.74 -12.72
C ARG A 265 -21.68 11.51 -13.64
N ARG A 266 -22.96 11.63 -13.28
CA ARG A 266 -23.99 12.35 -14.02
C ARG A 266 -24.47 13.60 -13.30
N MET A 267 -24.52 13.56 -11.97
CA MET A 267 -24.98 14.66 -11.13
C MET A 267 -24.22 14.72 -9.79
N SER A 268 -24.07 15.92 -9.23
CA SER A 268 -23.40 16.10 -7.95
C SER A 268 -24.23 15.56 -6.79
N THR A 269 -23.86 14.41 -6.25
CA THR A 269 -24.56 13.78 -5.11
C THR A 269 -24.00 14.29 -3.76
N PRO A 270 -24.77 14.21 -2.63
CA PRO A 270 -24.27 14.61 -1.31
C PRO A 270 -22.97 13.92 -0.91
N LYS A 271 -22.86 12.60 -1.14
CA LYS A 271 -21.61 11.85 -0.87
C LYS A 271 -20.44 12.36 -1.71
N PHE A 272 -20.67 12.65 -2.98
CA PHE A 272 -19.66 13.21 -3.86
C PHE A 272 -19.18 14.59 -3.39
N LYS A 273 -20.10 15.49 -3.00
CA LYS A 273 -19.75 16.80 -2.45
C LYS A 273 -18.86 16.67 -1.21
N ARG A 274 -19.22 15.76 -0.29
CA ARG A 274 -18.44 15.51 0.93
C ARG A 274 -17.03 14.99 0.62
N VAL A 275 -16.88 14.07 -0.33
CA VAL A 275 -15.55 13.55 -0.75
C VAL A 275 -14.74 14.66 -1.42
N MET A 276 -15.34 15.49 -2.28
CA MET A 276 -14.65 16.64 -2.89
C MET A 276 -14.18 17.64 -1.84
N GLN A 277 -15.05 17.97 -0.85
CA GLN A 277 -14.66 18.86 0.25
C GLN A 277 -13.52 18.27 1.09
N ALA A 278 -13.56 16.97 1.39
CA ALA A 278 -12.48 16.30 2.10
C ALA A 278 -11.15 16.32 1.32
N MET A 279 -11.20 16.15 -0.01
CA MET A 279 -10.01 16.29 -0.86
C MET A 279 -9.50 17.73 -0.90
N ASP A 280 -10.37 18.74 -0.91
CA ASP A 280 -10.02 20.16 -0.78
C ASP A 280 -9.31 20.42 0.56
N ASP A 281 -9.83 19.87 1.66
CA ASP A 281 -9.26 20.04 3.00
C ASP A 281 -7.86 19.42 3.07
N VAL A 282 -7.67 18.20 2.55
CA VAL A 282 -6.33 17.57 2.45
C VAL A 282 -5.38 18.44 1.64
N GLN A 283 -5.81 18.92 0.47
CA GLN A 283 -4.99 19.78 -0.39
C GLN A 283 -4.62 21.08 0.31
N ASN A 284 -5.57 21.80 0.88
CA ASN A 284 -5.34 23.11 1.48
C ASN A 284 -4.43 23.02 2.72
N ILE A 285 -4.66 22.01 3.58
CA ILE A 285 -3.79 21.79 4.74
C ILE A 285 -2.37 21.40 4.28
N SER A 286 -2.26 20.50 3.29
CA SER A 286 -0.95 20.13 2.73
C SER A 286 -0.21 21.34 2.18
N LEU A 287 -0.88 22.18 1.39
CA LEU A 287 -0.27 23.39 0.82
C LEU A 287 0.21 24.36 1.90
N LYS A 288 -0.60 24.60 2.95
CA LYS A 288 -0.20 25.44 4.10
C LYS A 288 1.13 24.99 4.72
N TYR A 289 1.33 23.67 4.88
CA TYR A 289 2.57 23.15 5.46
C TYR A 289 3.72 23.07 4.46
N ILE A 290 3.43 22.82 3.19
CA ILE A 290 4.41 22.84 2.11
C ILE A 290 4.98 24.24 1.94
N ASP A 291 4.14 25.29 1.93
CA ASP A 291 4.60 26.67 1.79
C ASP A 291 5.47 27.06 3.00
N LYS A 292 5.07 26.74 4.24
CA LYS A 292 5.90 26.93 5.43
C LYS A 292 7.25 26.19 5.36
N ALA A 293 7.27 24.97 4.81
CA ALA A 293 8.51 24.20 4.64
C ALA A 293 9.44 24.86 3.60
N ILE A 294 8.88 25.37 2.52
CA ILE A 294 9.62 26.08 1.49
C ILE A 294 10.21 27.41 2.05
N GLU A 295 9.37 28.22 2.72
CA GLU A 295 9.80 29.46 3.37
C GLU A 295 10.98 29.23 4.33
N LYS A 296 10.89 28.17 5.13
CA LYS A 296 11.99 27.78 6.04
C LYS A 296 13.28 27.45 5.28
N LEU A 297 13.19 26.65 4.23
CA LEU A 297 14.36 26.27 3.44
C LEU A 297 14.98 27.46 2.70
N GLU A 298 14.15 28.41 2.22
CA GLU A 298 14.61 29.64 1.60
C GLU A 298 15.31 30.56 2.61
N ALA A 299 14.76 30.67 3.84
CA ALA A 299 15.37 31.44 4.92
C ALA A 299 16.73 30.84 5.37
N GLU A 300 16.81 29.51 5.54
CA GLU A 300 18.05 28.80 5.85
C GLU A 300 19.13 29.07 4.79
N LYS A 301 18.75 29.02 3.52
CA LYS A 301 19.66 29.30 2.39
C LYS A 301 20.14 30.77 2.36
N GLN A 302 19.26 31.73 2.67
CA GLN A 302 19.63 33.15 2.76
C GLN A 302 20.62 33.40 3.91
N GLN A 303 20.56 32.63 4.97
CA GLN A 303 21.50 32.67 6.10
C GLN A 303 22.83 31.93 5.82
N GLY A 304 23.00 31.41 4.58
CA GLY A 304 24.19 30.66 4.20
C GLY A 304 24.22 29.20 4.69
N PHE A 305 23.13 28.71 5.27
CA PHE A 305 23.03 27.33 5.69
C PHE A 305 22.50 26.46 4.54
N GLU A 306 23.35 25.61 4.01
CA GLU A 306 22.96 24.60 3.03
C GLU A 306 23.42 23.22 3.47
N ARG A 307 22.47 22.28 3.60
CA ARG A 307 22.78 20.89 3.92
C ARG A 307 23.59 20.23 2.81
N PRO A 308 24.56 19.37 3.14
CA PRO A 308 25.22 18.52 2.15
C PRO A 308 24.20 17.70 1.35
N GLU A 309 24.49 17.39 0.08
CA GLU A 309 23.51 16.74 -0.82
C GLU A 309 23.01 15.37 -0.28
N HIS A 310 23.86 14.64 0.47
CA HIS A 310 23.49 13.36 1.04
C HIS A 310 22.55 13.47 2.27
N GLU A 311 22.49 14.64 2.91
CA GLU A 311 21.62 14.92 4.06
C GLU A 311 20.31 15.61 3.67
N LYS A 312 20.19 16.07 2.44
CA LYS A 312 18.95 16.71 1.95
C LYS A 312 17.79 15.73 1.96
N SER A 313 16.65 16.21 2.44
CA SER A 313 15.41 15.44 2.47
C SER A 313 14.92 15.10 1.04
N ALA A 314 14.01 14.14 0.93
CA ALA A 314 13.35 13.84 -0.34
C ALA A 314 12.59 15.07 -0.88
N PHE A 315 11.96 15.84 0.01
CA PHE A 315 11.24 17.06 -0.34
C PHE A 315 12.19 18.15 -0.91
N GLU A 316 13.33 18.41 -0.24
CA GLU A 316 14.34 19.36 -0.73
C GLU A 316 14.90 18.96 -2.10
N LYS A 317 15.20 17.68 -2.30
CA LYS A 317 15.68 17.16 -3.58
C LYS A 317 14.65 17.29 -4.69
N LEU A 318 13.37 17.03 -4.39
CA LEU A 318 12.28 17.22 -5.35
C LEU A 318 12.08 18.70 -5.71
N LEU A 319 12.17 19.62 -4.74
CA LEU A 319 12.08 21.06 -4.98
C LEU A 319 13.15 21.57 -5.97
N LYS A 320 14.34 20.99 -5.94
CA LYS A 320 15.41 21.30 -6.92
C LYS A 320 15.08 20.84 -8.34
N ILE A 321 14.30 19.75 -8.48
CA ILE A 321 13.89 19.21 -9.78
C ILE A 321 12.72 20.01 -10.33
N ASP A 322 11.63 20.09 -9.57
CA ASP A 322 10.42 20.80 -9.94
C ASP A 322 9.53 21.06 -8.72
N ARG A 323 9.19 22.32 -8.45
CA ARG A 323 8.36 22.72 -7.29
C ARG A 323 6.96 22.09 -7.35
N LYS A 324 6.35 21.95 -8.53
CA LYS A 324 5.04 21.36 -8.71
C LYS A 324 5.08 19.86 -8.42
N VAL A 325 6.09 19.16 -8.90
CA VAL A 325 6.31 17.73 -8.62
C VAL A 325 6.49 17.50 -7.12
N ALA A 326 7.30 18.32 -6.45
CA ALA A 326 7.52 18.24 -5.00
C ALA A 326 6.21 18.42 -4.21
N THR A 327 5.44 19.47 -4.55
CA THR A 327 4.15 19.80 -3.91
C THR A 327 3.13 18.67 -4.09
N VAL A 328 2.97 18.17 -5.30
CA VAL A 328 2.00 17.10 -5.60
C VAL A 328 2.43 15.79 -4.95
N MET A 329 3.73 15.51 -4.91
CA MET A 329 4.24 14.30 -4.26
C MET A 329 4.06 14.34 -2.74
N ALA A 330 4.33 15.48 -2.10
CA ALA A 330 4.09 15.65 -0.67
C ALA A 330 2.61 15.43 -0.32
N THR A 331 1.68 16.00 -1.09
CA THR A 331 0.24 15.79 -0.94
C THR A 331 -0.14 14.32 -1.14
N ASP A 332 0.44 13.62 -2.13
CA ASP A 332 0.20 12.18 -2.38
C ASP A 332 0.70 11.30 -1.22
N LEU A 333 1.84 11.65 -0.60
CA LEU A 333 2.36 10.93 0.56
C LEU A 333 1.43 11.09 1.78
N LEU A 334 0.97 12.31 2.07
CA LEU A 334 0.03 12.58 3.17
C LEU A 334 -1.32 11.88 2.93
N LEU A 335 -1.84 11.92 1.70
CA LEU A 335 -3.09 11.24 1.32
C LEU A 335 -3.00 9.71 1.49
N GLY A 336 -1.88 9.10 1.12
CA GLY A 336 -1.73 7.65 1.07
C GLY A 336 -1.16 7.01 2.34
N GLY A 337 -0.42 7.76 3.17
CA GLY A 337 0.44 7.20 4.23
C GLY A 337 -0.27 6.91 5.55
N VAL A 338 -1.35 7.61 5.89
CA VAL A 338 -1.96 7.52 7.23
C VAL A 338 -2.86 6.29 7.36
N ASN A 339 -4.02 6.26 6.68
CA ASN A 339 -5.03 5.23 6.88
C ASN A 339 -4.55 3.82 6.50
N THR A 340 -3.71 3.70 5.47
CA THR A 340 -3.16 2.41 5.05
C THR A 340 -2.22 1.82 6.10
N THR A 341 -1.32 2.64 6.65
CA THR A 341 -0.37 2.19 7.66
C THR A 341 -1.07 2.00 9.02
N THR A 342 -2.10 2.81 9.36
CA THR A 342 -2.96 2.59 10.54
C THR A 342 -3.56 1.18 10.54
N SER A 343 -4.13 0.77 9.41
CA SER A 343 -4.72 -0.56 9.29
C SER A 343 -3.69 -1.67 9.42
N ALA A 344 -2.51 -1.51 8.81
CA ALA A 344 -1.43 -2.49 8.93
C ALA A 344 -0.91 -2.59 10.37
N VAL A 345 -0.64 -1.47 11.04
CA VAL A 345 -0.19 -1.45 12.45
C VAL A 345 -1.25 -2.05 13.36
N THR A 346 -2.51 -1.70 13.19
CA THR A 346 -3.60 -2.29 13.99
C THR A 346 -3.66 -3.81 13.81
N ALA A 347 -3.50 -4.31 12.59
CA ALA A 347 -3.46 -5.76 12.30
C ALA A 347 -2.27 -6.44 13.01
N ILE A 348 -1.09 -5.83 13.00
CA ILE A 348 0.11 -6.34 13.67
C ILE A 348 -0.11 -6.39 15.18
N LEU A 349 -0.62 -5.30 15.78
CA LEU A 349 -0.90 -5.23 17.21
C LEU A 349 -1.94 -6.27 17.65
N LEU A 350 -3.02 -6.46 16.88
CA LEU A 350 -4.03 -7.48 17.15
C LEU A 350 -3.45 -8.90 17.10
N CYS A 351 -2.66 -9.22 16.06
CA CYS A 351 -2.03 -10.53 15.94
C CYS A 351 -1.07 -10.81 17.10
N LEU A 352 -0.22 -9.86 17.47
CA LEU A 352 0.74 -10.02 18.57
C LEU A 352 0.05 -10.06 19.94
N ALA A 353 -1.01 -9.28 20.14
CA ALA A 353 -1.77 -9.27 21.39
C ALA A 353 -2.54 -10.58 21.64
N LYS A 354 -2.93 -11.29 20.57
CA LYS A 354 -3.63 -12.58 20.64
C LYS A 354 -2.70 -13.78 20.75
N ASP A 355 -1.40 -13.62 20.50
CA ASP A 355 -0.40 -14.69 20.59
C ASP A 355 0.80 -14.23 21.45
N PRO A 356 0.71 -14.43 22.79
CA PRO A 356 1.77 -14.01 23.71
C PRO A 356 3.13 -14.69 23.46
N GLN A 357 3.12 -15.94 22.94
CA GLN A 357 4.38 -16.65 22.66
C GLN A 357 5.12 -16.02 21.49
N LYS A 358 4.40 -15.71 20.41
CA LYS A 358 4.99 -15.02 19.26
C LYS A 358 5.39 -13.59 19.58
N GLN A 359 4.59 -12.89 20.41
CA GLN A 359 4.96 -11.57 20.92
C GLN A 359 6.25 -11.63 21.73
N GLN A 360 6.42 -12.63 22.60
CA GLN A 360 7.64 -12.81 23.38
C GLN A 360 8.86 -13.07 22.48
N ARG A 361 8.72 -13.91 21.45
CA ARG A 361 9.79 -14.17 20.49
C ARG A 361 10.20 -12.91 19.71
N VAL A 362 9.24 -12.06 19.30
CA VAL A 362 9.56 -10.75 18.71
C VAL A 362 10.32 -9.88 19.71
N ARG A 363 9.92 -9.88 20.99
CA ARG A 363 10.60 -9.10 22.04
C ARG A 363 12.04 -9.53 22.22
N GLU A 364 12.31 -10.81 22.28
CA GLU A 364 13.67 -11.36 22.41
C GLU A 364 14.57 -10.93 21.25
N GLU A 365 14.05 -10.96 20.02
CA GLU A 365 14.76 -10.46 18.84
C GLU A 365 15.00 -8.94 18.93
N VAL A 366 14.00 -8.18 19.35
CA VAL A 366 14.08 -6.72 19.49
C VAL A 366 15.04 -6.33 20.61
N MET A 367 15.10 -7.06 21.72
CA MET A 367 16.03 -6.77 22.83
C MET A 367 17.51 -6.89 22.41
N GLN A 368 17.82 -7.72 21.42
CA GLN A 368 19.18 -7.83 20.88
C GLN A 368 19.60 -6.58 20.09
N ILE A 369 18.66 -5.93 19.41
CA ILE A 369 18.95 -4.74 18.60
C ILE A 369 18.65 -3.43 19.32
N LEU A 370 17.86 -3.46 20.37
CA LEU A 370 17.47 -2.32 21.21
C LEU A 370 17.55 -2.71 22.68
N PRO A 371 18.78 -2.83 23.25
CA PRO A 371 18.97 -3.24 24.65
C PRO A 371 18.31 -2.28 25.64
N GLN A 372 18.40 -0.97 25.38
CA GLN A 372 17.75 0.08 26.18
C GLN A 372 16.39 0.42 25.57
N LYS A 373 15.37 0.63 26.41
CA LYS A 373 13.97 0.88 25.99
C LYS A 373 13.81 2.15 25.14
N ASP A 374 14.60 3.17 25.42
CA ASP A 374 14.65 4.49 24.79
C ASP A 374 15.88 4.67 23.89
N GLY A 375 16.70 3.63 23.73
CA GLY A 375 17.92 3.66 22.92
C GLY A 375 17.66 3.98 21.44
N ASP A 376 18.72 4.31 20.72
CA ASP A 376 18.67 4.62 19.30
C ASP A 376 18.70 3.36 18.45
N PHE A 377 17.98 3.42 17.32
CA PHE A 377 18.06 2.38 16.28
C PHE A 377 19.21 2.67 15.33
N THR A 378 19.97 1.64 15.00
CA THR A 378 20.96 1.71 13.92
C THR A 378 20.41 1.02 12.66
N ALA A 379 20.88 1.45 11.48
CA ALA A 379 20.48 0.84 10.22
C ALA A 379 20.84 -0.65 10.16
N ASP A 380 21.99 -1.03 10.71
CA ASP A 380 22.46 -2.43 10.74
C ASP A 380 21.64 -3.29 11.72
N ALA A 381 21.21 -2.72 12.84
CA ALA A 381 20.36 -3.41 13.81
C ALA A 381 19.04 -3.88 13.16
N LEU A 382 18.41 -3.03 12.34
CA LEU A 382 17.19 -3.39 11.63
C LEU A 382 17.35 -4.55 10.64
N ASN A 383 18.58 -4.88 10.20
CA ASN A 383 18.80 -6.06 9.36
C ASN A 383 18.62 -7.38 10.11
N ASN A 384 18.64 -7.36 11.44
CA ASN A 384 18.65 -8.52 12.32
C ASN A 384 17.29 -8.80 13.01
N VAL A 385 16.17 -8.47 12.35
CA VAL A 385 14.81 -8.70 12.87
C VAL A 385 13.94 -9.55 11.91
N PRO A 386 14.44 -10.74 11.49
CA PRO A 386 13.72 -11.57 10.52
C PRO A 386 12.37 -12.08 11.05
N TYR A 387 12.26 -12.40 12.34
CA TYR A 387 11.01 -12.90 12.92
C TYR A 387 9.96 -11.79 13.04
N MET A 388 10.34 -10.59 13.48
CA MET A 388 9.44 -9.43 13.50
C MET A 388 8.93 -9.11 12.09
N ARG A 389 9.80 -9.13 11.08
CA ARG A 389 9.39 -8.94 9.68
C ARG A 389 8.45 -10.04 9.18
N ALA A 390 8.64 -11.27 9.64
CA ALA A 390 7.75 -12.38 9.35
C ALA A 390 6.36 -12.15 10.00
N CYS A 391 6.30 -11.66 11.24
CA CYS A 391 5.06 -11.28 11.92
C CYS A 391 4.33 -10.15 11.15
N ILE A 392 5.04 -9.12 10.70
CA ILE A 392 4.46 -8.02 9.90
C ILE A 392 3.84 -8.56 8.60
N LYS A 393 4.54 -9.45 7.88
CA LYS A 393 4.00 -10.06 6.66
C LYS A 393 2.78 -10.92 6.94
N GLU A 394 2.83 -11.76 7.97
CA GLU A 394 1.73 -12.64 8.30
C GLU A 394 0.50 -11.87 8.76
N SER A 395 0.66 -10.79 9.51
CA SER A 395 -0.46 -9.92 9.89
C SER A 395 -1.15 -9.33 8.67
N MET A 396 -0.39 -8.89 7.64
CA MET A 396 -0.95 -8.40 6.38
C MET A 396 -1.58 -9.51 5.52
N ARG A 397 -1.26 -10.79 5.75
CA ARG A 397 -1.97 -11.92 5.13
C ARG A 397 -3.29 -12.21 5.85
N VAL A 398 -3.27 -12.26 7.19
CA VAL A 398 -4.46 -12.53 8.02
C VAL A 398 -5.48 -11.39 7.90
N TYR A 399 -5.00 -10.15 7.90
CA TYR A 399 -5.79 -8.93 7.72
C TYR A 399 -5.27 -8.14 6.50
N PRO A 400 -5.60 -8.59 5.27
CA PRO A 400 -5.10 -7.97 4.05
C PRO A 400 -5.59 -6.53 3.93
N LEU A 401 -4.70 -5.61 3.54
CA LEU A 401 -5.02 -4.20 3.46
C LEU A 401 -6.03 -3.88 2.34
N SER A 402 -5.96 -4.58 1.21
CA SER A 402 -6.81 -4.36 0.05
C SER A 402 -7.44 -5.67 -0.43
N VAL A 403 -8.68 -5.59 -0.90
CA VAL A 403 -9.40 -6.77 -1.41
C VAL A 403 -8.82 -7.27 -2.73
N GLY A 404 -8.38 -6.36 -3.61
CA GLY A 404 -7.84 -6.72 -4.91
C GLY A 404 -6.97 -5.63 -5.53
N ILE A 405 -6.41 -5.96 -6.69
CA ILE A 405 -5.57 -5.06 -7.49
C ILE A 405 -6.22 -4.89 -8.86
N VAL A 406 -6.35 -3.62 -9.29
CA VAL A 406 -7.01 -3.28 -10.55
C VAL A 406 -5.99 -2.91 -11.62
N ARG A 407 -6.22 -3.43 -12.85
CA ARG A 407 -5.46 -3.08 -14.06
C ARG A 407 -6.38 -2.95 -15.27
N VAL A 408 -5.93 -2.22 -16.27
CA VAL A 408 -6.52 -2.25 -17.61
C VAL A 408 -5.59 -3.04 -18.52
N THR A 409 -6.13 -4.04 -19.22
CA THR A 409 -5.35 -4.89 -20.12
C THR A 409 -4.73 -4.05 -21.25
N GLN A 410 -3.45 -4.25 -21.52
CA GLN A 410 -2.71 -3.56 -22.58
C GLN A 410 -2.71 -4.35 -23.90
N ASN A 411 -3.02 -5.63 -23.82
CA ASN A 411 -3.10 -6.58 -24.93
C ASN A 411 -4.37 -7.42 -24.78
N ASP A 412 -4.75 -8.12 -25.85
CA ASP A 412 -5.71 -9.18 -25.78
C ASP A 412 -5.13 -10.35 -25.00
N LEU A 413 -5.89 -10.90 -24.04
CA LEU A 413 -5.45 -11.96 -23.13
C LEU A 413 -6.47 -13.09 -23.07
N VAL A 414 -6.01 -14.29 -22.79
CA VAL A 414 -6.88 -15.40 -22.37
C VAL A 414 -6.80 -15.51 -20.85
N LEU A 415 -7.93 -15.27 -20.17
CA LEU A 415 -8.03 -15.39 -18.72
C LEU A 415 -9.08 -16.45 -18.38
N SER A 416 -8.70 -17.46 -17.61
CA SER A 416 -9.55 -18.60 -17.24
C SER A 416 -10.32 -19.22 -18.44
N GLY A 417 -9.67 -19.24 -19.61
CA GLY A 417 -10.24 -19.81 -20.84
C GLY A 417 -11.20 -18.90 -21.62
N TYR A 418 -11.28 -17.59 -21.27
CA TYR A 418 -12.08 -16.61 -22.00
C TYR A 418 -11.18 -15.59 -22.71
N ARG A 419 -11.63 -15.14 -23.89
CA ARG A 419 -11.01 -14.04 -24.65
C ARG A 419 -11.28 -12.72 -23.95
N VAL A 420 -10.27 -12.08 -23.43
CA VAL A 420 -10.38 -10.78 -22.75
C VAL A 420 -9.71 -9.72 -23.62
N PRO A 421 -10.48 -8.80 -24.24
CA PRO A 421 -9.94 -7.80 -25.13
C PRO A 421 -9.03 -6.78 -24.41
N LYS A 422 -8.08 -6.22 -25.15
CA LYS A 422 -7.35 -5.02 -24.74
C LYS A 422 -8.32 -3.93 -24.28
N GLY A 423 -7.94 -3.18 -23.24
CA GLY A 423 -8.76 -2.12 -22.66
C GLY A 423 -9.77 -2.58 -21.62
N THR A 424 -9.83 -3.88 -21.31
CA THR A 424 -10.70 -4.42 -20.27
C THR A 424 -10.17 -4.05 -18.89
N LEU A 425 -11.05 -3.50 -18.04
CA LEU A 425 -10.75 -3.26 -16.62
C LEU A 425 -10.85 -4.58 -15.87
N VAL A 426 -9.75 -5.03 -15.27
CA VAL A 426 -9.66 -6.29 -14.53
C VAL A 426 -9.40 -6.00 -13.05
N ASN A 427 -10.25 -6.55 -12.17
CA ASN A 427 -10.05 -6.60 -10.72
C ASN A 427 -9.58 -8.01 -10.31
N MET A 428 -8.36 -8.10 -9.82
CA MET A 428 -7.71 -9.33 -9.35
C MET A 428 -7.91 -9.44 -7.84
N VAL A 429 -8.84 -10.27 -7.38
CA VAL A 429 -9.27 -10.37 -5.97
C VAL A 429 -8.51 -11.48 -5.27
N ALA A 430 -7.60 -11.09 -4.36
CA ALA A 430 -6.73 -12.02 -3.66
C ALA A 430 -7.23 -12.44 -2.27
N THR A 431 -8.11 -11.68 -1.61
CA THR A 431 -8.50 -11.92 -0.20
C THR A 431 -9.04 -13.32 0.06
N THR A 432 -9.86 -13.85 -0.85
CA THR A 432 -10.39 -15.22 -0.73
C THR A 432 -9.33 -16.31 -0.91
N LEU A 433 -8.22 -15.98 -1.55
CA LEU A 433 -7.09 -16.90 -1.77
C LEU A 433 -6.14 -16.91 -0.57
N LEU A 434 -5.99 -15.77 0.12
CA LEU A 434 -5.16 -15.65 1.32
C LEU A 434 -5.69 -16.50 2.49
N ALA A 435 -6.99 -16.79 2.50
CA ALA A 435 -7.66 -17.64 3.49
C ALA A 435 -7.95 -19.07 2.97
N ASN A 436 -7.28 -19.52 1.91
CA ASN A 436 -7.53 -20.81 1.29
C ASN A 436 -6.36 -21.78 1.55
N GLU A 437 -6.70 -22.96 2.10
CA GLU A 437 -5.76 -24.04 2.43
C GLU A 437 -4.87 -24.46 1.26
N LYS A 438 -5.42 -24.46 0.03
CA LYS A 438 -4.69 -24.78 -1.20
C LYS A 438 -3.42 -23.93 -1.38
N TYR A 439 -3.47 -22.66 -0.93
CA TYR A 439 -2.39 -21.69 -1.17
C TYR A 439 -1.60 -21.37 0.10
N PHE A 440 -2.25 -21.44 1.25
CA PHE A 440 -1.67 -21.19 2.56
C PHE A 440 -2.12 -22.27 3.54
N PRO A 441 -1.27 -23.26 3.84
CA PRO A 441 -1.58 -24.26 4.87
C PRO A 441 -1.92 -23.57 6.20
N HIS A 442 -2.94 -24.04 6.91
CA HIS A 442 -3.45 -23.45 8.14
C HIS A 442 -3.76 -21.94 7.99
N PRO A 443 -4.64 -21.55 7.05
CA PRO A 443 -4.79 -20.14 6.64
C PRO A 443 -5.44 -19.27 7.71
N LEU A 444 -6.16 -19.85 8.67
CA LEU A 444 -6.81 -19.12 9.76
C LEU A 444 -5.88 -18.85 10.95
N GLU A 445 -4.71 -19.48 10.97
CA GLU A 445 -3.72 -19.30 12.02
C GLU A 445 -2.72 -18.19 11.67
N PHE A 446 -2.23 -17.51 12.70
CA PHE A 446 -1.16 -16.54 12.58
C PHE A 446 0.19 -17.26 12.66
N LEU A 447 0.79 -17.59 11.51
CA LEU A 447 2.02 -18.39 11.40
C LEU A 447 3.14 -17.60 10.72
N PRO A 448 3.88 -16.75 11.44
CA PRO A 448 5.03 -16.00 10.89
C PRO A 448 6.10 -16.90 10.29
N GLU A 449 6.22 -18.12 10.77
CA GLU A 449 7.21 -19.11 10.36
C GLU A 449 7.21 -19.37 8.86
N ARG A 450 6.06 -19.25 8.19
CA ARG A 450 5.95 -19.40 6.71
C ARG A 450 6.80 -18.41 5.90
N TRP A 451 7.19 -17.29 6.51
CA TRP A 451 7.98 -16.24 5.86
C TRP A 451 9.47 -16.31 6.18
N LEU A 452 9.88 -17.22 7.07
CA LEU A 452 11.28 -17.41 7.40
C LEU A 452 12.00 -18.14 6.25
N ARG A 453 13.27 -17.78 6.06
CA ARG A 453 14.15 -18.53 5.16
C ARG A 453 14.63 -19.77 5.89
N SER A 454 14.55 -20.93 5.25
CA SER A 454 15.25 -22.12 5.74
C SER A 454 16.74 -21.80 5.81
N ALA A 455 17.41 -22.13 6.91
CA ALA A 455 18.85 -21.95 7.03
C ALA A 455 19.51 -22.72 5.87
N LYS A 456 20.18 -22.00 4.96
CA LYS A 456 21.05 -22.61 3.96
C LYS A 456 22.33 -22.99 4.71
N GLY A 457 22.60 -24.29 4.86
CA GLY A 457 23.90 -24.77 5.34
C GLY A 457 23.87 -25.60 6.62
N GLY A 458 22.92 -26.50 6.78
CA GLY A 458 23.08 -27.68 7.64
C GLY A 458 23.25 -28.90 6.74
N ASP A 459 24.16 -29.77 7.09
CA ASP A 459 24.42 -31.04 6.42
C ASP A 459 23.12 -31.71 5.94
N GLU A 460 23.10 -32.14 4.68
CA GLU A 460 21.97 -32.83 4.06
C GLU A 460 21.51 -34.10 4.84
N ASN A 461 22.27 -34.51 5.83
CA ASN A 461 21.98 -35.66 6.70
C ASN A 461 21.28 -35.31 8.03
N SER A 462 21.04 -34.06 8.36
CA SER A 462 20.19 -33.67 9.50
C SER A 462 18.95 -32.91 9.00
N ALA A 463 18.11 -33.57 8.22
CA ALA A 463 16.75 -33.14 7.93
C ALA A 463 15.95 -33.15 9.25
N ASN A 464 16.13 -32.09 10.05
CA ASN A 464 15.28 -31.87 11.23
C ASN A 464 13.86 -31.62 10.74
N SER A 465 12.90 -32.35 11.28
CA SER A 465 11.46 -32.25 11.01
C SER A 465 10.93 -30.82 11.03
N ALA A 466 11.60 -29.90 11.74
CA ALA A 466 11.29 -28.47 11.79
C ALA A 466 11.53 -27.72 10.46
N THR A 467 12.57 -28.10 9.69
CA THR A 467 12.91 -27.43 8.40
C THR A 467 11.93 -27.86 7.31
N GLU A 468 11.52 -29.13 7.28
CA GLU A 468 10.50 -29.65 6.37
C GLU A 468 9.14 -29.04 6.70
N CYS A 469 8.79 -28.87 7.97
CA CYS A 469 7.57 -28.24 8.42
C CYS A 469 7.47 -26.77 7.96
N VAL A 470 8.55 -26.00 8.06
CA VAL A 470 8.60 -24.59 7.58
C VAL A 470 8.49 -24.52 6.04
N GLN A 471 9.06 -25.47 5.32
CA GLN A 471 8.98 -25.51 3.86
C GLN A 471 7.55 -25.83 3.38
N ALA A 472 6.84 -26.71 4.08
CA ALA A 472 5.46 -27.04 3.80
C ALA A 472 4.48 -25.86 4.02
N LEU A 473 4.83 -24.90 4.87
CA LEU A 473 4.01 -23.72 5.16
C LEU A 473 4.14 -22.59 4.11
N LYS A 474 5.11 -22.66 3.20
CA LYS A 474 5.35 -21.57 2.22
C LYS A 474 4.20 -21.45 1.22
N PRO A 475 3.81 -20.19 0.85
CA PRO A 475 2.82 -19.99 -0.19
C PRO A 475 3.32 -20.52 -1.53
N ASN A 476 2.47 -21.26 -2.22
CA ASN A 476 2.82 -21.91 -3.49
C ASN A 476 2.66 -21.04 -4.75
N ASN A 477 2.19 -19.79 -4.60
CA ASN A 477 2.03 -18.85 -5.72
C ASN A 477 2.43 -17.42 -5.34
N PRO A 478 3.40 -16.80 -6.04
CA PRO A 478 3.94 -15.47 -5.70
C PRO A 478 2.97 -14.31 -5.99
N PHE A 479 1.91 -14.51 -6.78
CA PHE A 479 0.98 -13.45 -7.17
C PHE A 479 -0.22 -13.30 -6.24
N ILE A 480 -0.36 -14.15 -5.21
CA ILE A 480 -1.48 -14.08 -4.27
C ILE A 480 -1.22 -13.06 -3.15
N PHE A 481 0.00 -13.03 -2.60
CA PHE A 481 0.36 -12.13 -1.51
C PHE A 481 1.16 -10.93 -2.02
N LEU A 482 0.46 -9.85 -2.30
CA LEU A 482 1.03 -8.61 -2.87
C LEU A 482 0.58 -7.37 -2.06
N PRO A 483 0.96 -7.26 -0.77
CA PRO A 483 0.46 -6.19 0.11
C PRO A 483 0.81 -4.78 -0.38
N PHE A 484 1.87 -4.62 -1.14
CA PHE A 484 2.30 -3.36 -1.76
C PHE A 484 2.06 -3.32 -3.28
N GLY A 485 1.34 -4.28 -3.85
CA GLY A 485 1.15 -4.41 -5.29
C GLY A 485 2.35 -5.01 -6.01
N PHE A 486 2.35 -4.92 -7.34
CA PHE A 486 3.34 -5.55 -8.22
C PHE A 486 3.73 -4.62 -9.38
N GLY A 487 4.93 -4.86 -9.94
CA GLY A 487 5.43 -4.24 -11.16
C GLY A 487 5.72 -2.74 -11.02
N PRO A 488 5.70 -1.98 -12.13
CA PRO A 488 6.03 -0.55 -12.12
C PRO A 488 5.10 0.30 -11.23
N ARG A 489 3.85 -0.17 -10.99
CA ARG A 489 2.85 0.46 -10.11
C ARG A 489 2.93 -0.01 -8.65
N ILE A 490 4.00 -0.66 -8.23
CA ILE A 490 4.23 -1.00 -6.82
C ILE A 490 4.13 0.25 -5.93
N CYS A 491 3.66 0.09 -4.69
CA CYS A 491 3.50 1.21 -3.76
C CYS A 491 4.80 2.03 -3.63
N LEU A 492 4.70 3.34 -3.85
CA LEU A 492 5.82 4.26 -3.76
C LEU A 492 6.26 4.47 -2.30
N GLY A 493 5.30 4.44 -1.35
CA GLY A 493 5.56 4.55 0.08
C GLY A 493 6.04 3.27 0.74
N ARG A 494 6.25 2.18 0.00
CA ARG A 494 6.58 0.86 0.58
C ARG A 494 7.73 0.91 1.57
N ARG A 495 8.84 1.55 1.20
CA ARG A 495 10.05 1.60 2.06
C ARG A 495 9.83 2.43 3.31
N ILE A 496 9.06 3.51 3.19
CA ILE A 496 8.68 4.37 4.31
C ILE A 496 7.80 3.58 5.28
N SER A 497 6.74 2.95 4.78
CA SER A 497 5.82 2.16 5.61
C SER A 497 6.48 0.93 6.22
N GLU A 498 7.39 0.25 5.50
CA GLU A 498 8.17 -0.88 6.06
C GLU A 498 9.02 -0.38 7.23
N LEU A 499 9.78 0.71 7.08
CA LEU A 499 10.61 1.30 8.15
C LEU A 499 9.76 1.74 9.34
N GLU A 500 8.66 2.44 9.09
CA GLU A 500 7.75 2.95 10.12
C GLU A 500 7.14 1.82 10.95
N MET A 501 6.66 0.75 10.31
CA MET A 501 6.13 -0.43 11.00
C MET A 501 7.23 -1.15 11.81
N GLU A 502 8.42 -1.35 11.22
CA GLU A 502 9.54 -2.01 11.90
C GLU A 502 9.98 -1.24 13.16
N LEU A 503 10.20 0.07 13.05
CA LEU A 503 10.58 0.91 14.18
C LEU A 503 9.49 0.99 15.25
N GLY A 504 8.25 1.24 14.83
CA GLY A 504 7.12 1.40 15.74
C GLY A 504 6.81 0.13 16.51
N ILE A 505 6.73 -1.01 15.83
CA ILE A 505 6.46 -2.31 16.47
C ILE A 505 7.62 -2.70 17.40
N ALA A 506 8.87 -2.51 16.97
CA ALA A 506 10.03 -2.77 17.83
C ALA A 506 9.97 -1.92 19.11
N ARG A 507 9.71 -0.63 18.99
CA ARG A 507 9.63 0.28 20.15
C ARG A 507 8.47 -0.09 21.09
N ILE A 508 7.29 -0.40 20.56
CA ILE A 508 6.11 -0.79 21.34
C ILE A 508 6.36 -2.13 22.07
N VAL A 509 6.84 -3.15 21.36
CA VAL A 509 7.09 -4.48 21.96
C VAL A 509 8.25 -4.46 22.97
N ARG A 510 9.23 -3.58 22.78
CA ARG A 510 10.33 -3.38 23.73
C ARG A 510 9.85 -2.76 25.05
N ASN A 511 8.83 -1.92 25.00
CA ASN A 511 8.33 -1.18 26.15
C ASN A 511 7.15 -1.86 26.85
N PHE A 512 6.30 -2.60 26.10
CA PHE A 512 5.05 -3.11 26.62
C PHE A 512 4.83 -4.59 26.34
N LYS A 513 4.16 -5.26 27.30
CA LYS A 513 3.33 -6.44 27.02
C LYS A 513 2.00 -5.94 26.49
N ILE A 514 1.60 -6.42 25.32
CA ILE A 514 0.38 -6.02 24.60
C ILE A 514 -0.67 -7.10 24.77
N GLU A 515 -1.88 -6.74 25.22
CA GLU A 515 -3.01 -7.66 25.35
C GLU A 515 -4.25 -7.03 24.69
N PHE A 516 -5.12 -7.88 24.13
CA PHE A 516 -6.41 -7.46 23.59
C PHE A 516 -7.48 -8.48 24.00
N ASN A 517 -8.31 -8.15 24.99
CA ASN A 517 -9.22 -9.09 25.65
C ASN A 517 -10.64 -9.07 25.06
N TYR A 518 -10.82 -8.47 23.89
CA TYR A 518 -12.11 -8.34 23.22
C TYR A 518 -12.19 -9.23 21.97
N PRO A 519 -13.42 -9.53 21.48
CA PRO A 519 -13.59 -10.24 20.21
C PRO A 519 -12.97 -9.49 19.03
N THR A 520 -12.38 -10.25 18.12
CA THR A 520 -11.80 -9.71 16.87
C THR A 520 -12.61 -10.08 15.63
N ALA A 521 -13.79 -10.66 15.81
CA ALA A 521 -14.74 -10.85 14.71
C ALA A 521 -15.08 -9.50 14.10
N ASN A 522 -14.95 -9.37 12.77
CA ASN A 522 -15.15 -8.11 12.04
C ASN A 522 -14.26 -6.96 12.52
N ALA A 523 -13.02 -7.26 12.95
CA ALA A 523 -12.06 -6.26 13.39
C ALA A 523 -11.80 -5.17 12.34
N PHE A 524 -11.99 -5.50 11.08
CA PHE A 524 -11.86 -4.56 9.95
C PHE A 524 -13.11 -4.57 9.09
N LYS A 525 -13.43 -3.39 8.56
CA LYS A 525 -14.42 -3.20 7.50
C LYS A 525 -13.69 -2.98 6.18
N SER A 526 -14.03 -3.80 5.19
CA SER A 526 -13.41 -3.76 3.87
C SER A 526 -14.05 -2.68 3.00
N LEU A 527 -13.30 -1.63 2.69
CA LEU A 527 -13.71 -0.52 1.83
C LEU A 527 -12.73 -0.40 0.66
N PHE A 528 -12.13 0.78 0.40
CA PHE A 528 -10.96 0.89 -0.48
C PHE A 528 -9.77 0.15 0.09
N VAL A 529 -9.58 0.31 1.38
CA VAL A 529 -8.68 -0.45 2.24
C VAL A 529 -9.47 -0.98 3.41
N ASN A 530 -8.98 -1.99 4.07
CA ASN A 530 -9.55 -2.47 5.31
C ASN A 530 -9.28 -1.44 6.40
N LEU A 531 -10.32 -0.86 6.99
CA LEU A 531 -10.22 0.08 8.10
C LEU A 531 -10.63 -0.59 9.41
N PRO A 532 -10.00 -0.28 10.55
CA PRO A 532 -10.45 -0.75 11.85
C PRO A 532 -11.93 -0.51 12.07
N ASN A 533 -12.64 -1.47 12.66
CA ASN A 533 -14.10 -1.44 12.80
C ASN A 533 -14.59 -1.85 14.19
N ILE A 534 -13.66 -1.99 15.13
CA ILE A 534 -13.94 -2.32 16.53
C ILE A 534 -13.25 -1.30 17.44
N PRO A 535 -13.75 -1.10 18.68
CA PRO A 535 -13.05 -0.31 19.69
C PRO A 535 -11.66 -0.91 19.97
N LEU A 536 -10.59 -0.12 19.81
CA LEU A 536 -9.21 -0.60 19.93
C LEU A 536 -8.70 -0.46 21.39
N LYS A 537 -9.37 -1.12 22.33
CA LYS A 537 -9.00 -1.13 23.74
C LYS A 537 -7.86 -2.11 24.03
N PHE A 538 -6.66 -1.80 23.52
CA PHE A 538 -5.46 -2.54 23.89
C PHE A 538 -5.06 -2.25 25.32
N LYS A 539 -4.58 -3.28 26.02
CA LYS A 539 -3.92 -3.14 27.32
C LYS A 539 -2.40 -3.16 27.10
N PHE A 540 -1.72 -2.12 27.62
CA PHE A 540 -0.28 -1.96 27.54
C PHE A 540 0.32 -1.99 28.94
N THR A 541 0.95 -3.09 29.30
CA THR A 541 1.64 -3.25 30.58
C THR A 541 3.13 -3.01 30.36
N ASP A 542 3.74 -2.09 31.14
CA ASP A 542 5.18 -1.86 31.05
C ASP A 542 5.98 -3.13 31.36
N ILE A 543 7.08 -3.32 30.64
CA ILE A 543 8.04 -4.39 30.87
C ILE A 543 9.19 -3.80 31.66
N GLU A 544 9.72 -4.53 32.61
CA GLU A 544 10.90 -4.15 33.40
C GLU A 544 12.18 -4.05 32.57
#